data_cb5dc6839643b744cf5f15c6be81e291
#
_entry.id   cb5dc6839643b744cf5f15c6be81e291
#
_cell.length_a   1.000
_cell.length_b   1.000
_cell.length_c   1.000
_cell.angle_alpha   90.00
_cell.angle_beta   90.00
_cell.angle_gamma   90.00
#
_symmetry.space_group_name_H-M   'P 1'
#
loop_
_entity.id
_entity.type
_entity.pdbx_description
1 polymer ?
#
loop_
_entity_poly.entity_id
_entity_poly.type
_entity_poly.pdbx_seq_one_letter_code
_entity_poly.pdbx_strand_id
1 'polypeptide(L)'
;EYTRLISLSDPDPKGSKHYQSFWDITRASLRYALARLGLVHTSANEDALMAQYAQLTAFPENLGVLQALRHRGVATAILSNGSPEMLQSAVHSAGMSDLLDAVLSVDSVRQFKTTPTSYQLVQDHFGFAPADVLFVSSNAWDALGATWFGFTTLWINRQGLPPEAIGPAPQHTGRDLSEVLKVLG
;
A
#
# COMPACT_ATOMS: atom_id res chain seq x y z
N GLU A 1 0.41 13.96 0.87
CA GLU A 1 1.45 14.99 0.99
C GLU A 1 2.34 14.81 2.23
N TYR A 2 1.80 14.56 3.44
CA TYR A 2 2.59 14.39 4.66
C TYR A 2 3.62 13.26 4.58
N THR A 3 3.22 12.10 4.06
CA THR A 3 4.14 10.97 3.84
C THR A 3 5.31 11.35 2.93
N ARG A 4 5.01 12.08 1.84
CA ARG A 4 6.01 12.56 0.90
C ARG A 4 6.96 13.58 1.53
N LEU A 5 6.40 14.54 2.28
CA LEU A 5 7.20 15.56 2.97
C LEU A 5 8.20 14.92 3.94
N ILE A 6 7.74 13.98 4.75
CA ILE A 6 8.59 13.25 5.71
C ILE A 6 9.70 12.49 4.99
N SER A 7 9.37 11.74 3.94
CA SER A 7 10.36 10.93 3.21
C SER A 7 11.39 11.74 2.44
N LEU A 8 11.01 12.93 1.92
CA LEU A 8 11.91 13.78 1.14
C LEU A 8 12.78 14.70 2.00
N SER A 9 12.28 15.13 3.15
CA SER A 9 12.99 16.08 4.01
C SER A 9 14.07 15.44 4.89
N ASP A 10 14.10 14.11 4.96
CA ASP A 10 15.09 13.39 5.77
C ASP A 10 15.38 12.01 5.17
N PRO A 11 16.30 11.93 4.18
CA PRO A 11 16.63 10.69 3.48
C PRO A 11 17.59 9.77 4.28
N ASP A 12 17.69 9.92 5.60
CA ASP A 12 18.56 9.06 6.42
C ASP A 12 18.18 7.57 6.19
N PRO A 13 19.12 6.72 5.79
CA PRO A 13 18.86 5.28 5.62
C PRO A 13 18.41 4.57 6.90
N LYS A 14 18.58 5.19 8.07
CA LYS A 14 18.05 4.72 9.35
C LYS A 14 16.61 5.14 9.62
N GLY A 15 15.98 5.79 8.64
CA GLY A 15 14.63 6.33 8.73
C GLY A 15 14.59 7.81 9.11
N SER A 16 13.53 8.49 8.69
CA SER A 16 13.35 9.92 8.95
C SER A 16 13.21 10.21 10.44
N LYS A 17 13.92 11.21 10.94
CA LYS A 17 13.75 11.74 12.31
C LYS A 17 12.40 12.40 12.54
N HIS A 18 11.73 12.83 11.46
CA HIS A 18 10.39 13.40 11.50
C HIS A 18 9.29 12.34 11.29
N TYR A 19 9.66 11.07 11.28
CA TYR A 19 8.71 9.99 11.07
C TYR A 19 7.62 10.01 12.15
N GLN A 20 6.39 9.90 11.68
CA GLN A 20 5.19 9.62 12.48
C GLN A 20 4.51 8.41 11.85
N SER A 21 3.81 7.62 12.63
CA SER A 21 3.08 6.48 12.09
C SER A 21 2.06 6.90 11.04
N PHE A 22 1.73 6.01 10.11
CA PHE A 22 0.68 6.31 9.14
C PHE A 22 -0.67 6.57 9.80
N TRP A 23 -0.92 5.99 10.96
CA TRP A 23 -2.09 6.26 11.79
C TRP A 23 -2.14 7.72 12.24
N ASP A 24 -1.04 8.23 12.80
CA ASP A 24 -0.96 9.63 13.27
C ASP A 24 -1.09 10.62 12.11
N ILE A 25 -0.44 10.32 10.97
CA ILE A 25 -0.54 11.12 9.76
C ILE A 25 -1.97 11.13 9.21
N THR A 26 -2.66 10.00 9.23
CA THR A 26 -4.06 9.89 8.79
C THR A 26 -4.96 10.73 9.69
N ARG A 27 -4.78 10.65 11.01
CA ARG A 27 -5.51 11.48 11.98
C ARG A 27 -5.23 12.98 11.77
N ALA A 28 -3.98 13.36 11.58
CA ALA A 28 -3.60 14.74 11.29
C ALA A 28 -4.22 15.24 9.98
N SER A 29 -4.25 14.39 8.94
CA SER A 29 -4.88 14.71 7.64
C SER A 29 -6.40 14.88 7.78
N LEU A 30 -7.04 14.05 8.58
CA LEU A 30 -8.47 14.18 8.89
C LEU A 30 -8.77 15.52 9.57
N ARG A 31 -8.01 15.87 10.61
CA ARG A 31 -8.16 17.18 11.32
C ARG A 31 -7.96 18.36 10.39
N TYR A 32 -6.93 18.29 9.54
CA TYR A 32 -6.69 19.32 8.53
C TYR A 32 -7.86 19.46 7.56
N ALA A 33 -8.41 18.34 7.06
CA ALA A 33 -9.52 18.35 6.12
C ALA A 33 -10.80 18.94 6.76
N LEU A 34 -11.11 18.54 8.00
CA LEU A 34 -12.25 19.06 8.75
C LEU A 34 -12.11 20.58 8.98
N ALA A 35 -10.94 21.04 9.43
CA ALA A 35 -10.66 22.46 9.65
C ALA A 35 -10.76 23.25 8.33
N ARG A 36 -10.21 22.75 7.24
CA ARG A 36 -10.27 23.38 5.91
C ARG A 36 -11.71 23.56 5.41
N LEU A 37 -12.58 22.61 5.72
CA LEU A 37 -13.98 22.63 5.31
C LEU A 37 -14.88 23.39 6.32
N GLY A 38 -14.33 23.91 7.43
CA GLY A 38 -15.08 24.57 8.48
C GLY A 38 -16.05 23.65 9.24
N LEU A 39 -15.79 22.34 9.23
CA LEU A 39 -16.64 21.36 9.89
C LEU A 39 -16.29 21.26 11.38
N VAL A 40 -17.28 21.48 12.23
CA VAL A 40 -17.16 21.26 13.68
C VAL A 40 -17.23 19.76 13.95
N HIS A 41 -16.30 19.24 14.73
CA HIS A 41 -16.27 17.83 15.12
C HIS A 41 -15.86 17.68 16.59
N THR A 42 -16.22 16.56 17.17
CA THR A 42 -15.80 16.14 18.51
C THR A 42 -14.69 15.08 18.39
N SER A 43 -13.95 14.86 19.48
CA SER A 43 -12.98 13.74 19.54
C SER A 43 -13.67 12.40 19.27
N ALA A 44 -14.89 12.20 19.75
CA ALA A 44 -15.65 10.97 19.50
C ALA A 44 -15.96 10.76 18.01
N ASN A 45 -16.29 11.83 17.26
CA ASN A 45 -16.49 11.75 15.82
C ASN A 45 -15.18 11.40 15.09
N GLU A 46 -14.06 12.01 15.51
CA GLU A 46 -12.74 11.72 14.96
C GLU A 46 -12.37 10.25 15.19
N ASP A 47 -12.54 9.77 16.42
CA ASP A 47 -12.24 8.38 16.78
C ASP A 47 -13.12 7.37 16.02
N ALA A 48 -14.41 7.69 15.82
CA ALA A 48 -15.32 6.87 15.04
C ALA A 48 -14.89 6.78 13.55
N LEU A 49 -14.47 7.90 12.97
CA LEU A 49 -13.95 7.91 11.59
C LEU A 49 -12.64 7.13 11.46
N MET A 50 -11.72 7.31 12.41
CA MET A 50 -10.47 6.58 12.43
C MET A 50 -10.69 5.07 12.61
N ALA A 51 -11.66 4.64 13.42
CA ALA A 51 -11.98 3.24 13.64
C ALA A 51 -12.43 2.50 12.36
N GLN A 52 -12.89 3.21 11.32
CA GLN A 52 -13.27 2.60 10.05
C GLN A 52 -12.09 1.91 9.35
N TYR A 53 -10.85 2.35 9.57
CA TYR A 53 -9.66 1.68 9.02
C TYR A 53 -9.47 0.25 9.55
N ALA A 54 -10.01 -0.08 10.71
CA ALA A 54 -9.97 -1.42 11.28
C ALA A 54 -11.07 -2.35 10.73
N GLN A 55 -12.01 -1.82 9.94
CA GLN A 55 -13.21 -2.53 9.47
C GLN A 55 -13.34 -2.47 7.95
N LEU A 56 -12.22 -2.52 7.23
CA LEU A 56 -12.20 -2.48 5.78
C LEU A 56 -12.71 -3.80 5.20
N THR A 57 -13.60 -3.70 4.22
CA THR A 57 -14.11 -4.84 3.46
C THR A 57 -13.27 -5.04 2.21
N ALA A 58 -12.90 -6.29 1.92
CA ALA A 58 -12.23 -6.64 0.67
C ALA A 58 -13.15 -6.43 -0.54
N PHE A 59 -12.56 -6.10 -1.70
CA PHE A 59 -13.31 -6.19 -2.96
C PHE A 59 -13.70 -7.64 -3.22
N PRO A 60 -14.85 -7.88 -3.89
CA PRO A 60 -15.43 -9.22 -4.01
C PRO A 60 -14.51 -10.28 -4.63
N GLU A 61 -13.67 -9.87 -5.57
CA GLU A 61 -12.74 -10.77 -6.26
C GLU A 61 -11.50 -11.12 -5.44
N ASN A 62 -11.12 -10.33 -4.42
CA ASN A 62 -9.79 -10.42 -3.79
C ASN A 62 -9.53 -11.79 -3.16
N LEU A 63 -10.48 -12.31 -2.39
CA LEU A 63 -10.30 -13.60 -1.70
C LEU A 63 -10.13 -14.76 -2.70
N GLY A 64 -10.96 -14.78 -3.76
CA GLY A 64 -10.86 -15.80 -4.81
C GLY A 64 -9.52 -15.74 -5.56
N VAL A 65 -9.01 -14.55 -5.85
CA VAL A 65 -7.72 -14.37 -6.50
C VAL A 65 -6.58 -14.84 -5.59
N LEU A 66 -6.57 -14.45 -4.32
CA LEU A 66 -5.54 -14.87 -3.37
C LEU A 66 -5.54 -16.40 -3.16
N GLN A 67 -6.71 -17.01 -3.08
CA GLN A 67 -6.85 -18.48 -3.02
C GLN A 67 -6.28 -19.16 -4.28
N ALA A 68 -6.56 -18.62 -5.46
CA ALA A 68 -6.03 -19.14 -6.71
C ALA A 68 -4.49 -19.03 -6.79
N LEU A 69 -3.93 -17.93 -6.35
CA LEU A 69 -2.48 -17.72 -6.27
C LEU A 69 -1.82 -18.71 -5.31
N ARG A 70 -2.40 -18.89 -4.13
CA ARG A 70 -1.94 -19.87 -3.14
C ARG A 70 -1.94 -21.30 -3.70
N HIS A 71 -3.00 -21.70 -4.41
CA HIS A 71 -3.06 -23.01 -5.06
C HIS A 71 -2.00 -23.21 -6.16
N ARG A 72 -1.54 -22.11 -6.76
CA ARG A 72 -0.44 -22.12 -7.75
C ARG A 72 0.94 -22.07 -7.10
N GLY A 73 1.04 -22.00 -5.77
CA GLY A 73 2.31 -21.85 -5.06
C GLY A 73 2.97 -20.48 -5.23
N VAL A 74 2.20 -19.46 -5.61
CA VAL A 74 2.69 -18.08 -5.72
C VAL A 74 2.68 -17.43 -4.35
N ALA A 75 3.83 -16.98 -3.87
CA ALA A 75 3.94 -16.23 -2.62
C ALA A 75 3.21 -14.88 -2.73
N THR A 76 2.41 -14.55 -1.72
CA THR A 76 1.60 -13.34 -1.69
C THR A 76 1.88 -12.51 -0.44
N ALA A 77 2.01 -11.18 -0.62
CA ALA A 77 2.29 -10.28 0.49
C ALA A 77 1.62 -8.92 0.32
N ILE A 78 1.44 -8.23 1.44
CA ILE A 78 1.14 -6.81 1.47
C ILE A 78 2.42 -6.04 1.78
N LEU A 79 2.70 -4.98 1.02
CA LEU A 79 3.64 -3.91 1.37
C LEU A 79 2.86 -2.61 1.48
N SER A 80 2.87 -1.98 2.65
CA SER A 80 2.00 -0.84 2.92
C SER A 80 2.67 0.25 3.77
N ASN A 81 2.18 1.49 3.60
CA ASN A 81 2.50 2.60 4.49
C ASN A 81 1.80 2.49 5.87
N GLY A 82 0.77 1.64 5.99
CA GLY A 82 0.04 1.43 7.24
C GLY A 82 0.93 0.90 8.36
N SER A 83 0.64 1.27 9.62
CA SER A 83 1.32 0.69 10.77
C SER A 83 0.99 -0.80 10.93
N PRO A 84 1.82 -1.58 11.63
CA PRO A 84 1.56 -3.01 11.82
C PRO A 84 0.16 -3.32 12.35
N GLU A 85 -0.33 -2.53 13.31
CA GLU A 85 -1.66 -2.72 13.92
C GLU A 85 -2.79 -2.43 12.94
N MET A 86 -2.64 -1.36 12.11
CA MET A 86 -3.61 -1.04 11.05
C MET A 86 -3.70 -2.19 10.04
N LEU A 87 -2.56 -2.72 9.63
CA LEU A 87 -2.50 -3.79 8.65
C LEU A 87 -3.07 -5.09 9.19
N GLN A 88 -2.73 -5.46 10.42
CA GLN A 88 -3.25 -6.64 11.09
C GLN A 88 -4.79 -6.59 11.19
N SER A 89 -5.33 -5.44 11.62
CA SER A 89 -6.77 -5.25 11.72
C SER A 89 -7.46 -5.32 10.37
N ALA A 90 -6.90 -4.68 9.34
CA ALA A 90 -7.45 -4.66 7.99
C ALA A 90 -7.43 -6.06 7.34
N VAL A 91 -6.31 -6.78 7.46
CA VAL A 91 -6.15 -8.15 6.95
C VAL A 91 -7.13 -9.11 7.62
N HIS A 92 -7.28 -8.99 8.94
CA HIS A 92 -8.23 -9.81 9.71
C HIS A 92 -9.69 -9.51 9.30
N SER A 93 -10.07 -8.23 9.27
CA SER A 93 -11.42 -7.80 8.87
C SER A 93 -11.77 -8.21 7.44
N ALA A 94 -10.79 -8.22 6.54
CA ALA A 94 -10.94 -8.62 5.15
C ALA A 94 -10.94 -10.15 4.93
N GLY A 95 -10.71 -10.96 5.98
CA GLY A 95 -10.63 -12.43 5.89
C GLY A 95 -9.41 -12.94 5.11
N MET A 96 -8.30 -12.17 5.09
CA MET A 96 -7.11 -12.49 4.29
C MET A 96 -5.98 -13.12 5.11
N SER A 97 -6.13 -13.29 6.43
CA SER A 97 -5.04 -13.69 7.33
C SER A 97 -4.33 -14.99 6.91
N ASP A 98 -5.10 -15.97 6.41
CA ASP A 98 -4.56 -17.28 6.00
C ASP A 98 -4.16 -17.32 4.51
N LEU A 99 -4.30 -16.21 3.79
CA LEU A 99 -4.05 -16.14 2.34
C LEU A 99 -2.78 -15.36 1.99
N LEU A 100 -2.11 -14.76 2.99
CA LEU A 100 -0.91 -13.97 2.82
C LEU A 100 0.28 -14.63 3.50
N ASP A 101 1.42 -14.68 2.81
CA ASP A 101 2.68 -15.19 3.34
C ASP A 101 3.40 -14.13 4.18
N ALA A 102 3.18 -12.84 3.88
CA ALA A 102 3.73 -11.73 4.65
C ALA A 102 2.86 -10.48 4.63
N VAL A 103 2.99 -9.67 5.70
CA VAL A 103 2.43 -8.32 5.79
C VAL A 103 3.55 -7.38 6.21
N LEU A 104 4.05 -6.60 5.24
CA LEU A 104 5.22 -5.75 5.40
C LEU A 104 4.78 -4.29 5.58
N SER A 105 5.16 -3.71 6.72
CA SER A 105 4.93 -2.30 7.02
C SER A 105 6.21 -1.50 6.83
N VAL A 106 6.13 -0.35 6.16
CA VAL A 106 7.25 0.59 6.03
C VAL A 106 7.60 1.26 7.37
N ASP A 107 6.80 1.04 8.42
CA ASP A 107 7.05 1.50 9.78
C ASP A 107 8.41 0.99 10.30
N SER A 108 8.79 -0.22 9.91
CA SER A 108 10.07 -0.85 10.27
C SER A 108 11.29 -0.07 9.77
N VAL A 109 11.18 0.61 8.63
CA VAL A 109 12.26 1.42 8.02
C VAL A 109 12.03 2.92 8.19
N ARG A 110 10.89 3.34 8.74
CA ARG A 110 10.54 4.74 9.00
C ARG A 110 10.66 5.63 7.75
N GLN A 111 10.34 5.09 6.59
CA GLN A 111 10.29 5.79 5.31
C GLN A 111 9.07 5.31 4.53
N PHE A 112 8.32 6.25 3.98
CA PHE A 112 7.12 5.94 3.22
C PHE A 112 7.43 5.63 1.75
N LYS A 113 6.56 4.88 1.10
CA LYS A 113 6.53 4.80 -0.37
C LYS A 113 6.46 6.24 -0.94
N THR A 114 7.22 6.57 -1.95
CA THR A 114 7.92 5.72 -2.92
C THR A 114 9.45 5.67 -2.72
N THR A 115 9.95 5.69 -1.50
CA THR A 115 11.39 5.57 -1.31
C THR A 115 11.87 4.16 -1.68
N PRO A 116 13.08 4.00 -2.26
CA PRO A 116 13.63 2.67 -2.55
C PRO A 116 13.69 1.76 -1.32
N THR A 117 14.01 2.33 -0.15
CA THR A 117 14.07 1.60 1.13
C THR A 117 12.74 0.92 1.48
N SER A 118 11.60 1.55 1.14
CA SER A 118 10.30 0.94 1.40
C SER A 118 10.03 -0.28 0.51
N TYR A 119 10.45 -0.25 -0.76
CA TYR A 119 10.30 -1.39 -1.67
C TYR A 119 11.32 -2.49 -1.40
N GLN A 120 12.51 -2.13 -0.89
CA GLN A 120 13.56 -3.06 -0.50
C GLN A 120 13.09 -4.10 0.53
N LEU A 121 12.12 -3.77 1.38
CA LEU A 121 11.51 -4.70 2.34
C LEU A 121 11.03 -6.01 1.71
N VAL A 122 10.57 -5.98 0.47
CA VAL A 122 10.13 -7.19 -0.24
C VAL A 122 11.32 -8.11 -0.53
N GLN A 123 12.43 -7.54 -1.01
CA GLN A 123 13.65 -8.30 -1.29
C GLN A 123 14.27 -8.86 -0.01
N ASP A 124 14.32 -8.03 1.05
CA ASP A 124 14.88 -8.42 2.34
C ASP A 124 14.09 -9.58 2.99
N HIS A 125 12.78 -9.62 2.73
CA HIS A 125 11.92 -10.68 3.28
C HIS A 125 11.95 -11.97 2.47
N PHE A 126 11.84 -11.88 1.13
CA PHE A 126 11.69 -13.05 0.27
C PHE A 126 12.98 -13.50 -0.42
N GLY A 127 13.96 -12.63 -0.55
CA GLY A 127 15.20 -12.91 -1.28
C GLY A 127 15.04 -12.92 -2.80
N PHE A 128 13.91 -12.52 -3.35
CA PHE A 128 13.66 -12.50 -4.80
C PHE A 128 14.33 -11.30 -5.46
N ALA A 129 14.75 -11.47 -6.73
CA ALA A 129 15.15 -10.32 -7.54
C ALA A 129 13.93 -9.43 -7.85
N PRO A 130 14.10 -8.10 -8.02
CA PRO A 130 12.97 -7.21 -8.32
C PRO A 130 12.14 -7.67 -9.52
N ALA A 131 12.78 -8.17 -10.58
CA ALA A 131 12.10 -8.62 -11.78
C ALA A 131 11.20 -9.85 -11.58
N ASP A 132 11.41 -10.62 -10.50
CA ASP A 132 10.61 -11.80 -10.14
C ASP A 132 9.39 -11.45 -9.29
N VAL A 133 9.19 -10.17 -8.99
CA VAL A 133 8.08 -9.67 -8.19
C VAL A 133 7.05 -8.98 -9.08
N LEU A 134 5.81 -9.44 -9.05
CA LEU A 134 4.68 -8.71 -9.59
C LEU A 134 4.10 -7.79 -8.49
N PHE A 135 4.39 -6.51 -8.60
CA PHE A 135 3.86 -5.50 -7.67
C PHE A 135 2.52 -4.97 -8.17
N VAL A 136 1.49 -5.02 -7.32
CA VAL A 136 0.12 -4.64 -7.67
C VAL A 136 -0.32 -3.46 -6.82
N SER A 137 -0.73 -2.37 -7.43
CA SER A 137 -1.27 -1.21 -6.71
C SER A 137 -2.44 -0.55 -7.44
N SER A 138 -3.42 -0.06 -6.70
CA SER A 138 -4.48 0.80 -7.23
C SER A 138 -4.07 2.28 -7.31
N ASN A 139 -2.99 2.67 -6.67
CA ASN A 139 -2.44 4.01 -6.75
C ASN A 139 -1.43 4.11 -7.91
N ALA A 140 -1.71 4.97 -8.91
CA ALA A 140 -0.81 5.14 -10.06
C ALA A 140 0.61 5.54 -9.64
N TRP A 141 0.75 6.47 -8.69
CA TRP A 141 2.05 6.90 -8.17
C TRP A 141 2.86 5.78 -7.49
N ASP A 142 2.19 4.82 -6.84
CA ASP A 142 2.83 3.69 -6.17
C ASP A 142 3.26 2.62 -7.19
N ALA A 143 2.37 2.30 -8.16
CA ALA A 143 2.72 1.41 -9.27
C ALA A 143 3.92 1.96 -10.08
N LEU A 144 3.94 3.28 -10.32
CA LEU A 144 5.04 3.95 -11.01
C LEU A 144 6.35 3.87 -10.21
N GLY A 145 6.31 4.20 -8.91
CA GLY A 145 7.47 4.10 -8.04
C GLY A 145 8.03 2.68 -7.95
N ALA A 146 7.16 1.68 -7.89
CA ALA A 146 7.53 0.27 -7.90
C ALA A 146 8.16 -0.16 -9.25
N THR A 147 7.66 0.37 -10.38
CA THR A 147 8.28 0.19 -11.71
C THR A 147 9.70 0.73 -11.72
N TRP A 148 9.91 1.92 -11.18
CA TRP A 148 11.24 2.56 -11.15
C TRP A 148 12.20 1.87 -10.18
N PHE A 149 11.68 1.21 -9.16
CA PHE A 149 12.48 0.35 -8.28
C PHE A 149 12.95 -0.92 -8.98
N GLY A 150 12.25 -1.37 -10.04
CA GLY A 150 12.62 -2.53 -10.85
C GLY A 150 11.65 -3.72 -10.77
N PHE A 151 10.52 -3.57 -10.09
CA PHE A 151 9.46 -4.59 -10.09
C PHE A 151 8.74 -4.65 -11.44
N THR A 152 8.25 -5.84 -11.82
CA THR A 152 7.15 -5.95 -12.78
C THR A 152 5.89 -5.42 -12.11
N THR A 153 5.14 -4.52 -12.76
CA THR A 153 4.03 -3.84 -12.09
C THR A 153 2.71 -3.96 -12.83
N LEU A 154 1.64 -4.09 -12.05
CA LEU A 154 0.26 -4.06 -12.51
C LEU A 154 -0.48 -2.92 -11.78
N TRP A 155 -0.93 -1.91 -12.53
CA TRP A 155 -1.77 -0.86 -12.01
C TRP A 155 -3.24 -1.25 -12.10
N ILE A 156 -3.93 -1.35 -10.95
CA ILE A 156 -5.37 -1.62 -10.87
C ILE A 156 -6.12 -0.30 -10.95
N ASN A 157 -6.50 0.08 -12.15
CA ASN A 157 -7.19 1.33 -12.47
C ASN A 157 -8.71 1.15 -12.48
N ARG A 158 -9.32 1.03 -11.30
CA ARG A 158 -10.78 0.85 -11.16
C ARG A 158 -11.59 2.04 -11.66
N GLN A 159 -11.01 3.23 -11.59
CA GLN A 159 -11.71 4.49 -11.89
C GLN A 159 -11.52 4.95 -13.33
N GLY A 160 -10.69 4.27 -14.13
CA GLY A 160 -10.41 4.68 -15.51
C GLY A 160 -9.64 6.01 -15.61
N LEU A 161 -8.76 6.29 -14.64
CA LEU A 161 -7.95 7.50 -14.61
C LEU A 161 -6.89 7.50 -15.73
N PRO A 162 -6.47 8.67 -16.23
CA PRO A 162 -5.35 8.75 -17.16
C PRO A 162 -4.05 8.26 -16.47
N PRO A 163 -3.12 7.64 -17.24
CA PRO A 163 -1.83 7.22 -16.69
C PRO A 163 -0.94 8.44 -16.38
N GLU A 164 -0.04 8.28 -15.41
CA GLU A 164 1.02 9.23 -15.14
C GLU A 164 2.05 9.23 -16.29
N ALA A 165 2.34 10.39 -16.85
CA ALA A 165 3.20 10.53 -18.05
C ALA A 165 4.59 11.09 -17.70
N ILE A 166 5.27 10.55 -16.67
CA ILE A 166 6.53 11.06 -16.14
C ILE A 166 7.68 10.05 -16.13
N GLY A 167 7.71 9.12 -17.06
CA GLY A 167 8.80 8.14 -17.19
C GLY A 167 8.30 6.74 -17.51
N PRO A 168 9.12 5.68 -17.28
CA PRO A 168 8.71 4.30 -17.51
C PRO A 168 7.42 3.96 -16.77
N ALA A 169 6.38 3.60 -17.52
CA ALA A 169 5.05 3.29 -16.99
C ALA A 169 4.98 1.86 -16.45
N PRO A 170 3.97 1.52 -15.61
CA PRO A 170 3.63 0.15 -15.25
C PRO A 170 3.46 -0.73 -16.48
N GLN A 171 4.00 -1.95 -16.44
CA GLN A 171 3.96 -2.89 -17.58
C GLN A 171 2.55 -3.38 -17.88
N HIS A 172 1.70 -3.47 -16.85
CA HIS A 172 0.34 -3.95 -16.98
C HIS A 172 -0.66 -2.97 -16.34
N THR A 173 -1.87 -2.95 -16.89
CA THR A 173 -3.00 -2.20 -16.34
C THR A 173 -4.24 -3.08 -16.37
N GLY A 174 -4.99 -3.10 -15.28
CA GLY A 174 -6.24 -3.85 -15.15
C GLY A 174 -7.30 -3.07 -14.41
N ARG A 175 -8.54 -3.58 -14.41
CA ARG A 175 -9.66 -2.94 -13.71
C ARG A 175 -9.86 -3.46 -12.28
N ASP A 176 -9.43 -4.70 -12.02
CA ASP A 176 -9.57 -5.35 -10.72
C ASP A 176 -8.45 -6.38 -10.51
N LEU A 177 -8.42 -7.00 -9.33
CA LEU A 177 -7.34 -7.90 -8.96
C LEU A 177 -7.30 -9.20 -9.80
N SER A 178 -8.41 -9.59 -10.46
CA SER A 178 -8.42 -10.80 -11.30
C SER A 178 -7.44 -10.74 -12.47
N GLU A 179 -7.02 -9.54 -12.87
CA GLU A 179 -6.00 -9.33 -13.90
C GLU A 179 -4.66 -9.99 -13.54
N VAL A 180 -4.33 -10.12 -12.25
CA VAL A 180 -3.13 -10.83 -11.79
C VAL A 180 -3.07 -12.25 -12.34
N LEU A 181 -4.21 -12.96 -12.37
CA LEU A 181 -4.27 -14.34 -12.86
C LEU A 181 -3.99 -14.45 -14.35
N LYS A 182 -4.26 -13.40 -15.13
CA LYS A 182 -3.95 -13.36 -16.57
C LYS A 182 -2.49 -13.00 -16.81
N VAL A 183 -1.93 -12.08 -16.01
CA VAL A 183 -0.52 -11.68 -16.11
C VAL A 183 0.41 -12.84 -15.77
N LEU A 184 0.03 -13.67 -14.81
CA LEU A 184 0.83 -14.82 -14.38
C LEU A 184 0.58 -16.13 -15.16
N GLY A 185 -0.38 -16.13 -16.09
CA GLY A 185 -0.69 -17.29 -16.94
C GLY A 185 -1.57 -18.33 -16.26
#